data_1d3b307bcddff3e8cbbef92f7bc376b3
#
_entry.id   1d3b307bcddff3e8cbbef92f7bc376b3
#
_cell.length_a   1.000
_cell.length_b   1.000
_cell.length_c   1.000
_cell.angle_alpha   90.00
_cell.angle_beta   90.00
_cell.angle_gamma   90.00
#
_symmetry.space_group_name_H-M   'P 1'
#
loop_
_entity.id
_entity.type
_entity.pdbx_description
1 polymer ?
#
loop_
_entity_poly.entity_id
_entity_poly.type
_entity_poly.pdbx_seq_one_letter_code
_entity_poly.pdbx_strand_id
1 'polypeptide(L)'
;MAAVVEEKQIIKGGSFLIEEVKPEQVFTPEDFTEEHHMIAETTRAFMDNEVNPRLEELESHDWKLARELVQKGAELGLISVNVPEEYGGLALDQTSGALVGENLGRVASFATTLGAQGGIGLLPILYSGTEEAKRKYIPKIITGELITAYALTEAGSGSDALAAKATARLSEDGTHYILNGEKMWITNGGFADIFVVFAKVDGDKFTGFIVERQEGLTSGAEEHKMGIKGSSTTALVLDDVKT
;
A
#
# COMPACT_ATOMS: atom_id res chain seq x y z
N MET A 1 44.87 9.05 -19.23
CA MET A 1 43.78 8.49 -20.07
C MET A 1 42.68 8.09 -19.07
N ALA A 2 41.57 8.85 -19.04
CA ALA A 2 40.40 8.44 -18.29
C ALA A 2 39.81 7.21 -18.98
N ALA A 3 39.64 6.12 -18.23
CA ALA A 3 38.93 4.95 -18.72
C ALA A 3 37.50 5.41 -19.05
N VAL A 4 37.10 5.26 -20.31
CA VAL A 4 35.69 5.37 -20.68
C VAL A 4 35.00 4.18 -20.00
N VAL A 5 34.26 4.44 -18.94
CA VAL A 5 33.38 3.46 -18.37
C VAL A 5 32.27 3.25 -19.41
N GLU A 6 32.33 2.14 -20.15
CA GLU A 6 31.22 1.75 -21.02
C GLU A 6 30.01 1.56 -20.15
N GLU A 7 28.96 2.34 -20.42
CA GLU A 7 27.68 2.23 -19.72
C GLU A 7 27.11 0.84 -19.97
N LYS A 8 26.92 0.07 -18.89
CA LYS A 8 26.40 -1.31 -18.95
C LYS A 8 25.01 -1.29 -19.58
N GLN A 9 24.85 -1.93 -20.74
CA GLN A 9 23.54 -2.08 -21.38
C GLN A 9 22.72 -3.15 -20.67
N ILE A 10 21.97 -2.74 -19.66
CA ILE A 10 21.12 -3.64 -18.86
C ILE A 10 19.79 -3.87 -19.58
N ILE A 11 19.36 -5.12 -19.65
CA ILE A 11 18.02 -5.50 -20.12
C ILE A 11 16.98 -5.21 -19.03
N LYS A 12 15.79 -4.81 -19.47
CA LYS A 12 14.72 -4.41 -18.52
C LYS A 12 13.91 -5.60 -18.02
N GLY A 13 13.58 -5.54 -16.73
CA GLY A 13 12.67 -6.48 -16.08
C GLY A 13 13.18 -7.92 -16.12
N GLY A 14 12.26 -8.87 -16.31
CA GLY A 14 12.55 -10.30 -16.33
C GLY A 14 12.92 -10.89 -17.70
N SER A 15 13.27 -10.08 -18.70
CA SER A 15 13.61 -10.55 -20.06
C SER A 15 14.70 -11.63 -20.07
N PHE A 16 15.65 -11.56 -19.12
CA PHE A 16 16.71 -12.56 -18.96
C PHE A 16 16.18 -14.00 -18.70
N LEU A 17 14.91 -14.15 -18.32
CA LEU A 17 14.27 -15.46 -18.12
C LEU A 17 13.86 -16.13 -19.44
N ILE A 18 13.68 -15.36 -20.51
CA ILE A 18 13.13 -15.83 -21.79
C ILE A 18 13.98 -15.47 -23.01
N GLU A 19 14.99 -14.63 -22.85
CA GLU A 19 15.88 -14.17 -23.91
C GLU A 19 17.31 -14.67 -23.68
N GLU A 20 18.06 -14.88 -24.78
CA GLU A 20 19.50 -15.12 -24.69
C GLU A 20 20.21 -13.82 -24.35
N VAL A 21 20.79 -13.75 -23.16
CA VAL A 21 21.48 -12.56 -22.65
C VAL A 21 22.84 -12.91 -22.11
N LYS A 22 23.75 -11.96 -22.14
CA LYS A 22 25.05 -12.12 -21.49
C LYS A 22 24.90 -11.79 -19.99
N PRO A 23 25.68 -12.44 -19.11
CA PRO A 23 25.65 -12.16 -17.67
C PRO A 23 25.78 -10.67 -17.33
N GLU A 24 26.62 -9.95 -18.07
CA GLU A 24 26.90 -8.53 -17.88
C GLU A 24 25.67 -7.63 -18.17
N GLN A 25 24.65 -8.15 -18.84
CA GLN A 25 23.41 -7.42 -19.16
C GLN A 25 22.33 -7.59 -18.10
N VAL A 26 22.52 -8.48 -17.13
CA VAL A 26 21.56 -8.72 -16.04
C VAL A 26 21.90 -7.78 -14.89
N PHE A 27 20.88 -7.07 -14.39
CA PHE A 27 21.00 -6.23 -13.20
C PHE A 27 21.09 -7.12 -11.94
N THR A 28 22.10 -6.88 -11.13
CA THR A 28 22.39 -7.66 -9.93
C THR A 28 22.67 -6.73 -8.74
N PRO A 29 22.74 -7.23 -7.49
CA PRO A 29 23.05 -6.39 -6.33
C PRO A 29 24.38 -5.62 -6.43
N GLU A 30 25.32 -6.11 -7.23
CA GLU A 30 26.59 -5.42 -7.50
C GLU A 30 26.41 -4.14 -8.34
N ASP A 31 25.26 -3.98 -8.99
CA ASP A 31 24.89 -2.78 -9.75
C ASP A 31 24.16 -1.73 -8.91
N PHE A 32 23.95 -1.98 -7.61
CA PHE A 32 23.29 -1.02 -6.73
C PHE A 32 24.11 0.27 -6.63
N THR A 33 23.42 1.39 -6.78
CA THR A 33 24.00 2.73 -6.63
C THR A 33 24.17 3.11 -5.16
N GLU A 34 24.90 4.20 -4.91
CA GLU A 34 25.00 4.77 -3.55
C GLU A 34 23.62 5.15 -2.99
N GLU A 35 22.69 5.61 -3.84
CA GLU A 35 21.32 5.93 -3.46
C GLU A 35 20.55 4.68 -3.02
N HIS A 36 20.69 3.56 -3.75
CA HIS A 36 20.13 2.27 -3.36
C HIS A 36 20.62 1.82 -2.00
N HIS A 37 21.92 1.92 -1.74
CA HIS A 37 22.50 1.56 -0.45
C HIS A 37 22.00 2.49 0.67
N MET A 38 21.89 3.79 0.39
CA MET A 38 21.42 4.78 1.35
C MET A 38 19.96 4.55 1.78
N ILE A 39 19.05 4.27 0.82
CA ILE A 39 17.65 4.00 1.15
C ILE A 39 17.49 2.68 1.93
N ALA A 40 18.26 1.65 1.56
CA ALA A 40 18.26 0.38 2.28
C ALA A 40 18.75 0.55 3.73
N GLU A 41 19.83 1.31 3.95
CA GLU A 41 20.38 1.57 5.29
C GLU A 41 19.44 2.45 6.12
N THR A 42 18.86 3.49 5.54
CA THR A 42 17.86 4.34 6.20
C THR A 42 16.66 3.51 6.66
N THR A 43 16.13 2.64 5.80
CA THR A 43 15.00 1.78 6.15
C THR A 43 15.39 0.82 7.26
N ARG A 44 16.58 0.20 7.17
CA ARG A 44 17.09 -0.73 8.20
C ARG A 44 17.23 -0.03 9.56
N ALA A 45 17.87 1.14 9.56
CA ALA A 45 18.06 1.91 10.80
C ALA A 45 16.72 2.30 11.44
N PHE A 46 15.74 2.71 10.65
CA PHE A 46 14.39 2.98 11.14
C PHE A 46 13.74 1.74 11.77
N MET A 47 13.83 0.60 11.11
CA MET A 47 13.26 -0.64 11.63
C MET A 47 13.94 -1.09 12.93
N ASP A 48 15.27 -1.01 13.00
CA ASP A 48 16.04 -1.47 14.16
C ASP A 48 15.91 -0.52 15.36
N ASN A 49 15.82 0.80 15.14
CA ASN A 49 15.85 1.79 16.21
C ASN A 49 14.47 2.27 16.66
N GLU A 50 13.48 2.31 15.77
CA GLU A 50 12.16 2.87 16.05
C GLU A 50 11.07 1.79 16.15
N VAL A 51 11.10 0.79 15.27
CA VAL A 51 10.00 -0.19 15.16
C VAL A 51 10.24 -1.41 16.05
N ASN A 52 11.39 -2.06 15.90
CA ASN A 52 11.69 -3.31 16.59
C ASN A 52 11.67 -3.19 18.13
N PRO A 53 12.17 -2.11 18.75
CA PRO A 53 12.09 -1.94 20.21
C PRO A 53 10.67 -1.82 20.75
N ARG A 54 9.70 -1.48 19.88
CA ARG A 54 8.29 -1.28 20.25
C ARG A 54 7.37 -2.37 19.71
N LEU A 55 7.95 -3.52 19.30
CA LEU A 55 7.18 -4.63 18.71
C LEU A 55 6.09 -5.16 19.65
N GLU A 56 6.36 -5.29 20.95
CA GLU A 56 5.37 -5.79 21.92
C GLU A 56 4.15 -4.86 22.03
N GLU A 57 4.37 -3.55 21.98
CA GLU A 57 3.30 -2.55 21.96
C GLU A 57 2.44 -2.69 20.70
N LEU A 58 3.07 -2.83 19.52
CA LEU A 58 2.38 -3.08 18.26
C LEU A 58 1.58 -4.39 18.30
N GLU A 59 2.18 -5.48 18.77
CA GLU A 59 1.53 -6.79 18.89
C GLU A 59 0.36 -6.78 19.89
N SER A 60 0.31 -5.79 20.80
CA SER A 60 -0.82 -5.56 21.71
C SER A 60 -1.92 -4.67 21.13
N HIS A 61 -1.84 -4.34 19.85
CA HIS A 61 -2.81 -3.54 19.09
C HIS A 61 -2.81 -2.04 19.46
N ASP A 62 -1.65 -1.45 19.74
CA ASP A 62 -1.55 0.00 19.89
C ASP A 62 -1.58 0.70 18.50
N TRP A 63 -2.80 0.97 18.03
CA TRP A 63 -3.00 1.63 16.72
C TRP A 63 -2.56 3.09 16.70
N LYS A 64 -2.43 3.73 17.86
CA LYS A 64 -1.85 5.07 17.95
C LYS A 64 -0.36 5.02 17.66
N LEU A 65 0.34 4.03 18.23
CA LEU A 65 1.73 3.76 17.93
C LEU A 65 1.92 3.39 16.45
N ALA A 66 1.06 2.51 15.92
CA ALA A 66 1.14 2.11 14.51
C ALA A 66 1.08 3.35 13.59
N ARG A 67 0.15 4.27 13.84
CA ARG A 67 0.02 5.54 13.11
C ARG A 67 1.26 6.42 13.27
N GLU A 68 1.79 6.58 14.47
CA GLU A 68 3.03 7.34 14.75
C GLU A 68 4.20 6.79 13.92
N LEU A 69 4.40 5.48 13.91
CA LEU A 69 5.46 4.84 13.15
C LEU A 69 5.26 4.95 11.63
N VAL A 70 4.01 4.90 11.14
CA VAL A 70 3.72 5.19 9.73
C VAL A 70 4.13 6.61 9.36
N GLN A 71 3.82 7.61 10.20
CA GLN A 71 4.23 9.00 9.97
C GLN A 71 5.75 9.18 9.98
N LYS A 72 6.46 8.54 10.93
CA LYS A 72 7.94 8.55 10.95
C LYS A 72 8.54 7.89 9.69
N GLY A 73 7.99 6.77 9.24
CA GLY A 73 8.39 6.13 7.98
C GLY A 73 8.13 7.03 6.77
N ALA A 74 7.03 7.78 6.78
CA ALA A 74 6.69 8.77 5.76
C ALA A 74 7.69 9.93 5.72
N GLU A 75 8.10 10.47 6.87
CA GLU A 75 9.12 11.51 6.98
C GLU A 75 10.47 11.09 6.38
N LEU A 76 10.78 9.79 6.43
CA LEU A 76 11.96 9.20 5.80
C LEU A 76 11.76 8.88 4.31
N GLY A 77 10.59 9.18 3.74
CA GLY A 77 10.26 8.93 2.34
C GLY A 77 9.87 7.50 2.01
N LEU A 78 9.74 6.59 2.98
CA LEU A 78 9.54 5.15 2.74
C LEU A 78 8.21 4.80 2.05
N ILE A 79 7.22 5.69 2.13
CA ILE A 79 5.91 5.53 1.46
C ILE A 79 5.94 6.16 0.06
N SER A 80 6.75 7.18 -0.14
CA SER A 80 6.76 8.03 -1.34
C SER A 80 7.82 7.66 -2.38
N VAL A 81 8.58 6.60 -2.15
CA VAL A 81 9.76 6.18 -2.96
C VAL A 81 9.47 6.20 -4.45
N ASN A 82 8.41 5.52 -4.89
CA ASN A 82 8.06 5.39 -6.31
C ASN A 82 6.92 6.33 -6.74
N VAL A 83 6.50 7.26 -5.88
CA VAL A 83 5.45 8.23 -6.21
C VAL A 83 6.04 9.39 -7.00
N PRO A 84 5.39 9.84 -8.10
CA PRO A 84 5.87 10.98 -8.88
C PRO A 84 5.98 12.27 -8.07
N GLU A 85 6.97 13.12 -8.44
CA GLU A 85 7.20 14.42 -7.79
C GLU A 85 5.99 15.35 -7.83
N GLU A 86 5.18 15.28 -8.88
CA GLU A 86 3.96 16.11 -9.02
C GLU A 86 2.91 15.86 -7.94
N TYR A 87 3.00 14.72 -7.23
CA TYR A 87 2.17 14.39 -6.06
C TYR A 87 2.95 14.46 -4.75
N GLY A 88 4.19 14.97 -4.79
CA GLY A 88 5.05 15.13 -3.62
C GLY A 88 5.92 13.90 -3.31
N GLY A 89 6.05 12.96 -4.24
CA GLY A 89 6.87 11.77 -4.10
C GLY A 89 8.35 11.98 -4.44
N LEU A 90 9.16 10.94 -4.23
CA LEU A 90 10.59 10.94 -4.52
C LEU A 90 10.92 10.51 -5.95
N ALA A 91 9.98 9.91 -6.67
CA ALA A 91 10.14 9.40 -8.04
C ALA A 91 11.37 8.48 -8.25
N LEU A 92 11.81 7.77 -7.21
CA LEU A 92 12.91 6.83 -7.31
C LEU A 92 12.49 5.57 -8.09
N ASP A 93 13.46 4.75 -8.44
CA ASP A 93 13.23 3.56 -9.24
C ASP A 93 12.60 2.39 -8.44
N GLN A 94 12.22 1.32 -9.15
CA GLN A 94 11.61 0.14 -8.54
C GLN A 94 12.57 -0.64 -7.65
N THR A 95 13.89 -0.55 -7.90
CA THR A 95 14.91 -1.17 -7.06
C THR A 95 14.92 -0.54 -5.67
N SER A 96 14.83 0.79 -5.60
CA SER A 96 14.70 1.53 -4.34
C SER A 96 13.46 1.08 -3.55
N GLY A 97 12.31 0.95 -4.22
CA GLY A 97 11.09 0.42 -3.60
C GLY A 97 11.22 -1.02 -3.09
N ALA A 98 11.90 -1.88 -3.86
CA ALA A 98 12.15 -3.27 -3.46
C ALA A 98 13.08 -3.34 -2.22
N LEU A 99 14.11 -2.51 -2.16
CA LEU A 99 15.04 -2.42 -1.03
C LEU A 99 14.36 -1.90 0.25
N VAL A 100 13.42 -0.95 0.11
CA VAL A 100 12.55 -0.55 1.24
C VAL A 100 11.76 -1.78 1.71
N GLY A 101 11.08 -2.49 0.82
CA GLY A 101 10.29 -3.68 1.16
C GLY A 101 11.12 -4.78 1.84
N GLU A 102 12.32 -5.07 1.34
CA GLU A 102 13.25 -6.04 1.92
C GLU A 102 13.61 -5.69 3.36
N ASN A 103 13.98 -4.44 3.62
CA ASN A 103 14.40 -4.01 4.95
C ASN A 103 13.21 -3.84 5.92
N LEU A 104 12.01 -3.48 5.46
CA LEU A 104 10.79 -3.50 6.26
C LEU A 104 10.47 -4.92 6.78
N GLY A 105 10.78 -5.97 6.01
CA GLY A 105 10.53 -7.37 6.37
C GLY A 105 11.15 -7.83 7.70
N ARG A 106 12.04 -7.03 8.30
CA ARG A 106 12.65 -7.29 9.63
C ARG A 106 11.61 -7.34 10.76
N VAL A 107 10.51 -6.60 10.65
CA VAL A 107 9.36 -6.62 11.57
C VAL A 107 8.07 -6.78 10.75
N ALA A 108 7.67 -8.03 10.53
CA ALA A 108 6.59 -8.39 9.61
C ALA A 108 5.25 -7.68 9.90
N SER A 109 4.89 -7.47 11.17
CA SER A 109 3.67 -6.76 11.56
C SER A 109 3.65 -5.34 11.00
N PHE A 110 4.73 -4.58 11.21
CA PHE A 110 4.81 -3.20 10.70
C PHE A 110 5.01 -3.16 9.18
N ALA A 111 5.81 -4.09 8.63
CA ALA A 111 5.98 -4.23 7.18
C ALA A 111 4.64 -4.40 6.47
N THR A 112 3.72 -5.19 7.03
CA THR A 112 2.38 -5.38 6.48
C THR A 112 1.57 -4.08 6.55
N THR A 113 1.62 -3.36 7.65
CA THR A 113 0.93 -2.07 7.84
C THR A 113 1.43 -1.02 6.85
N LEU A 114 2.75 -0.81 6.78
CA LEU A 114 3.35 0.20 5.88
C LEU A 114 3.25 -0.24 4.41
N GLY A 115 3.38 -1.54 4.13
CA GLY A 115 3.20 -2.10 2.80
C GLY A 115 1.77 -1.93 2.28
N ALA A 116 0.76 -2.04 3.14
CA ALA A 116 -0.61 -1.72 2.76
C ALA A 116 -0.79 -0.21 2.49
N GLN A 117 -0.16 0.64 3.30
CA GLN A 117 -0.19 2.10 3.14
C GLN A 117 0.38 2.54 1.79
N GLY A 118 1.62 2.19 1.48
CA GLY A 118 2.32 2.63 0.27
C GLY A 118 2.08 1.73 -0.96
N GLY A 119 1.52 0.54 -0.76
CA GLY A 119 1.23 -0.44 -1.81
C GLY A 119 -0.24 -0.44 -2.19
N ILE A 120 -0.96 -1.47 -1.72
CA ILE A 120 -2.34 -1.74 -2.17
C ILE A 120 -3.34 -0.63 -1.83
N GLY A 121 -3.09 0.21 -0.83
CA GLY A 121 -3.93 1.36 -0.52
C GLY A 121 -3.66 2.58 -1.42
N LEU A 122 -2.39 2.84 -1.74
CA LEU A 122 -1.96 3.98 -2.55
C LEU A 122 -2.01 3.71 -4.06
N LEU A 123 -1.44 2.59 -4.51
CA LEU A 123 -1.21 2.34 -5.94
C LEU A 123 -2.47 2.32 -6.82
N PRO A 124 -3.63 1.81 -6.38
CA PRO A 124 -4.85 1.91 -7.17
C PRO A 124 -5.27 3.37 -7.43
N ILE A 125 -5.08 4.25 -6.44
CA ILE A 125 -5.35 5.68 -6.58
C ILE A 125 -4.36 6.30 -7.57
N LEU A 126 -3.07 5.99 -7.42
CA LEU A 126 -2.00 6.52 -8.26
C LEU A 126 -2.17 6.12 -9.74
N TYR A 127 -2.47 4.84 -10.01
CA TYR A 127 -2.53 4.34 -11.38
C TYR A 127 -3.88 4.51 -12.05
N SER A 128 -4.99 4.48 -11.30
CA SER A 128 -6.34 4.42 -11.84
C SER A 128 -7.27 5.52 -11.34
N GLY A 129 -6.86 6.32 -10.36
CA GLY A 129 -7.65 7.44 -9.84
C GLY A 129 -7.78 8.58 -10.85
N THR A 130 -8.83 9.39 -10.70
CA THR A 130 -8.95 10.67 -11.41
C THR A 130 -7.87 11.64 -10.94
N GLU A 131 -7.52 12.63 -11.75
CA GLU A 131 -6.53 13.64 -11.34
C GLU A 131 -6.96 14.41 -10.08
N GLU A 132 -8.25 14.65 -9.92
CA GLU A 132 -8.81 15.23 -8.71
C GLU A 132 -8.55 14.34 -7.48
N ALA A 133 -8.84 13.05 -7.57
CA ALA A 133 -8.60 12.10 -6.50
C ALA A 133 -7.11 11.97 -6.16
N LYS A 134 -6.23 11.88 -7.16
CA LYS A 134 -4.78 11.83 -6.97
C LYS A 134 -4.29 13.05 -6.19
N ARG A 135 -4.64 14.26 -6.63
CA ARG A 135 -4.23 15.51 -5.98
C ARG A 135 -4.82 15.69 -4.59
N LYS A 136 -6.01 15.16 -4.35
CA LYS A 136 -6.67 15.22 -3.03
C LYS A 136 -6.04 14.28 -2.02
N TYR A 137 -5.74 13.03 -2.42
CA TYR A 137 -5.44 11.96 -1.48
C TYR A 137 -3.95 11.60 -1.43
N ILE A 138 -3.23 11.54 -2.56
CA ILE A 138 -1.85 11.04 -2.58
C ILE A 138 -0.92 11.83 -1.64
N PRO A 139 -0.91 13.19 -1.65
CA PRO A 139 -0.04 13.95 -0.75
C PRO A 139 -0.26 13.61 0.73
N LYS A 140 -1.50 13.36 1.13
CA LYS A 140 -1.86 13.04 2.51
C LYS A 140 -1.54 11.58 2.89
N ILE A 141 -1.60 10.68 1.91
CA ILE A 141 -1.23 9.27 2.10
C ILE A 141 0.29 9.14 2.30
N ILE A 142 1.08 9.79 1.45
CA ILE A 142 2.55 9.68 1.49
C ILE A 142 3.18 10.35 2.69
N THR A 143 2.48 11.28 3.34
CA THR A 143 2.88 11.91 4.61
C THR A 143 2.38 11.14 5.85
N GLY A 144 1.55 10.11 5.67
CA GLY A 144 0.91 9.40 6.78
C GLY A 144 -0.18 10.19 7.50
N GLU A 145 -0.62 11.34 6.96
CA GLU A 145 -1.78 12.08 7.48
C GLU A 145 -3.04 11.23 7.36
N LEU A 146 -3.23 10.55 6.23
CA LEU A 146 -4.31 9.59 6.00
C LEU A 146 -3.75 8.17 5.94
N ILE A 147 -4.31 7.29 6.74
CA ILE A 147 -4.02 5.85 6.68
C ILE A 147 -4.97 5.19 5.70
N THR A 148 -4.42 4.34 4.84
CA THR A 148 -5.16 3.64 3.79
C THR A 148 -5.41 2.18 4.11
N ALA A 149 -6.50 1.65 3.56
CA ALA A 149 -6.80 0.23 3.50
C ALA A 149 -7.34 -0.17 2.13
N TYR A 150 -7.21 -1.46 1.79
CA TYR A 150 -7.67 -2.02 0.51
C TYR A 150 -8.72 -3.09 0.79
N ALA A 151 -9.94 -2.85 0.35
CA ALA A 151 -11.10 -3.64 0.67
C ALA A 151 -11.66 -4.37 -0.57
N LEU A 152 -11.00 -5.48 -0.94
CA LEU A 152 -11.37 -6.32 -2.08
C LEU A 152 -12.10 -7.58 -1.63
N THR A 153 -11.48 -8.36 -0.74
CA THR A 153 -11.87 -9.71 -0.35
C THR A 153 -13.23 -9.74 0.37
N GLU A 154 -14.03 -10.75 0.07
CA GLU A 154 -15.29 -11.08 0.76
C GLU A 154 -15.28 -12.57 1.18
N ALA A 155 -16.18 -12.98 2.06
CA ALA A 155 -16.28 -14.37 2.52
C ALA A 155 -16.43 -15.39 1.37
N GLY A 156 -17.06 -15.00 0.28
CA GLY A 156 -17.26 -15.83 -0.92
C GLY A 156 -16.38 -15.45 -2.12
N SER A 157 -15.44 -14.51 -1.97
CA SER A 157 -14.65 -13.97 -3.06
C SER A 157 -13.22 -13.64 -2.59
N GLY A 158 -12.31 -14.57 -2.83
CA GLY A 158 -10.87 -14.45 -2.59
C GLY A 158 -10.12 -14.43 -3.92
N SER A 159 -9.56 -15.57 -4.34
CA SER A 159 -8.85 -15.69 -5.63
C SER A 159 -9.73 -15.37 -6.84
N ASP A 160 -11.01 -15.70 -6.79
CA ASP A 160 -12.00 -15.20 -7.74
C ASP A 160 -12.56 -13.87 -7.26
N ALA A 161 -11.81 -12.80 -7.47
CA ALA A 161 -12.17 -11.45 -7.04
C ALA A 161 -13.46 -10.94 -7.72
N LEU A 162 -13.74 -11.39 -8.94
CA LEU A 162 -14.93 -10.99 -9.69
C LEU A 162 -16.22 -11.64 -9.17
N ALA A 163 -16.12 -12.67 -8.29
CA ALA A 163 -17.25 -13.25 -7.59
C ALA A 163 -17.78 -12.37 -6.43
N ALA A 164 -17.18 -11.20 -6.18
CA ALA A 164 -17.61 -10.27 -5.16
C ALA A 164 -19.10 -9.89 -5.28
N LYS A 165 -19.74 -9.69 -4.13
CA LYS A 165 -21.19 -9.41 -4.04
C LYS A 165 -21.49 -8.00 -3.52
N ALA A 166 -20.50 -7.27 -2.98
CA ALA A 166 -20.69 -5.89 -2.59
C ALA A 166 -21.20 -5.07 -3.79
N THR A 167 -22.18 -4.21 -3.54
CA THR A 167 -22.89 -3.43 -4.56
C THR A 167 -22.62 -1.95 -4.41
N ALA A 168 -22.67 -1.25 -5.54
CA ALA A 168 -22.67 0.20 -5.59
C ALA A 168 -23.84 0.63 -6.51
N ARG A 169 -24.75 1.45 -5.99
CA ARG A 169 -25.83 2.03 -6.78
C ARG A 169 -25.68 3.54 -6.86
N LEU A 170 -25.96 4.12 -8.00
CA LEU A 170 -25.98 5.58 -8.15
C LEU A 170 -27.16 6.15 -7.34
N SER A 171 -26.92 7.25 -6.62
CA SER A 171 -27.97 7.97 -5.90
C SER A 171 -29.05 8.49 -6.86
N GLU A 172 -30.25 8.77 -6.35
CA GLU A 172 -31.37 9.25 -7.16
C GLU A 172 -31.07 10.60 -7.86
N ASP A 173 -30.28 11.45 -7.20
CA ASP A 173 -29.83 12.73 -7.74
C ASP A 173 -28.61 12.62 -8.68
N GLY A 174 -28.03 11.41 -8.83
CA GLY A 174 -26.90 11.14 -9.71
C GLY A 174 -25.58 11.74 -9.26
N THR A 175 -25.44 12.17 -8.00
CA THR A 175 -24.25 12.89 -7.51
C THR A 175 -23.21 12.01 -6.84
N HIS A 176 -23.59 10.84 -6.34
CA HIS A 176 -22.69 9.93 -5.61
C HIS A 176 -23.14 8.48 -5.73
N TYR A 177 -22.26 7.55 -5.38
CA TYR A 177 -22.61 6.14 -5.25
C TYR A 177 -22.90 5.80 -3.78
N ILE A 178 -23.78 4.82 -3.60
CA ILE A 178 -24.15 4.24 -2.30
C ILE A 178 -23.70 2.78 -2.31
N LEU A 179 -22.78 2.43 -1.39
CA LEU A 179 -22.16 1.12 -1.31
C LEU A 179 -22.78 0.30 -0.18
N ASN A 180 -23.04 -0.97 -0.46
CA ASN A 180 -23.53 -1.96 0.50
C ASN A 180 -22.79 -3.29 0.34
N GLY A 181 -22.45 -3.93 1.47
CA GLY A 181 -21.80 -5.23 1.51
C GLY A 181 -20.83 -5.41 2.68
N GLU A 182 -20.12 -6.54 2.65
CA GLU A 182 -19.15 -6.87 3.69
C GLU A 182 -17.81 -7.22 3.02
N LYS A 183 -16.72 -6.77 3.63
CA LYS A 183 -15.35 -7.11 3.25
C LYS A 183 -14.64 -7.82 4.38
N MET A 184 -13.67 -8.68 4.05
CA MET A 184 -13.03 -9.57 5.00
C MET A 184 -11.51 -9.44 4.93
N TRP A 185 -10.86 -9.55 6.10
CA TRP A 185 -9.41 -9.54 6.25
C TRP A 185 -8.72 -8.28 5.73
N ILE A 186 -9.29 -7.14 6.07
CA ILE A 186 -8.80 -5.85 5.58
C ILE A 186 -7.66 -5.34 6.46
N THR A 187 -6.45 -5.34 5.89
CA THR A 187 -5.27 -4.76 6.53
C THR A 187 -5.47 -3.26 6.76
N ASN A 188 -5.06 -2.79 7.94
CA ASN A 188 -5.31 -1.43 8.45
C ASN A 188 -6.79 -1.12 8.70
N GLY A 189 -7.70 -2.07 8.50
CA GLY A 189 -9.15 -1.86 8.55
C GLY A 189 -9.65 -1.27 9.87
N GLY A 190 -8.99 -1.57 11.00
CA GLY A 190 -9.37 -1.09 12.31
C GLY A 190 -9.12 0.41 12.54
N PHE A 191 -8.12 1.00 11.85
CA PHE A 191 -7.71 2.38 12.09
C PHE A 191 -7.49 3.24 10.82
N ALA A 192 -7.73 2.71 9.62
CA ALA A 192 -7.62 3.46 8.38
C ALA A 192 -8.64 4.61 8.29
N ASP A 193 -8.25 5.69 7.63
CA ASP A 193 -9.07 6.88 7.37
C ASP A 193 -9.78 6.78 6.02
N ILE A 194 -9.13 6.16 5.04
CA ILE A 194 -9.68 5.95 3.69
C ILE A 194 -9.50 4.50 3.24
N PHE A 195 -10.41 4.08 2.39
CA PHE A 195 -10.48 2.71 1.89
C PHE A 195 -10.62 2.70 0.37
N VAL A 196 -9.83 1.88 -0.32
CA VAL A 196 -10.09 1.53 -1.70
C VAL A 196 -11.02 0.32 -1.70
N VAL A 197 -12.30 0.54 -1.94
CA VAL A 197 -13.35 -0.48 -1.86
C VAL A 197 -13.77 -0.91 -3.26
N PHE A 198 -13.83 -2.22 -3.50
CA PHE A 198 -14.33 -2.77 -4.76
C PHE A 198 -15.77 -3.27 -4.60
N ALA A 199 -16.63 -2.80 -5.51
CA ALA A 199 -18.04 -3.17 -5.54
C ALA A 199 -18.54 -3.26 -6.99
N LYS A 200 -19.71 -3.87 -7.20
CA LYS A 200 -20.35 -3.99 -8.49
C LYS A 200 -21.37 -2.89 -8.70
N VAL A 201 -21.20 -2.11 -9.75
CA VAL A 201 -22.20 -1.17 -10.27
C VAL A 201 -23.11 -1.95 -11.23
N ASP A 202 -24.41 -1.71 -11.15
CA ASP A 202 -25.44 -2.35 -11.99
C ASP A 202 -25.37 -3.90 -11.98
N GLY A 203 -24.79 -4.49 -10.91
CA GLY A 203 -24.72 -5.92 -10.68
C GLY A 203 -23.52 -6.63 -11.31
N ASP A 204 -22.84 -6.06 -12.28
CA ASP A 204 -21.74 -6.71 -13.01
C ASP A 204 -20.46 -5.87 -13.21
N LYS A 205 -20.57 -4.56 -13.24
CA LYS A 205 -19.42 -3.67 -13.49
C LYS A 205 -18.55 -3.52 -12.25
N PHE A 206 -17.50 -4.33 -12.19
CA PHE A 206 -16.56 -4.30 -11.07
C PHE A 206 -15.76 -2.99 -11.06
N THR A 207 -15.91 -2.22 -9.99
CA THR A 207 -15.41 -0.83 -9.88
C THR A 207 -14.73 -0.60 -8.53
N GLY A 208 -13.63 0.17 -8.52
CA GLY A 208 -12.95 0.64 -7.31
C GLY A 208 -13.47 2.03 -6.90
N PHE A 209 -13.71 2.21 -5.62
CA PHE A 209 -14.16 3.46 -5.01
C PHE A 209 -13.21 3.91 -3.92
N ILE A 210 -12.99 5.20 -3.78
CA ILE A 210 -12.27 5.77 -2.63
C ILE A 210 -13.31 6.18 -1.61
N VAL A 211 -13.32 5.51 -0.47
CA VAL A 211 -14.30 5.73 0.60
C VAL A 211 -13.59 6.31 1.81
N GLU A 212 -13.97 7.49 2.24
CA GLU A 212 -13.52 8.06 3.52
C GLU A 212 -14.28 7.41 4.68
N ARG A 213 -13.62 7.27 5.85
CA ARG A 213 -14.29 6.73 7.06
C ARG A 213 -15.44 7.65 7.45
N GLN A 214 -16.63 7.08 7.55
CA GLN A 214 -17.88 7.80 7.79
C GLN A 214 -18.91 6.91 8.48
N GLU A 215 -20.09 7.47 8.80
CA GLU A 215 -21.24 6.71 9.24
C GLU A 215 -21.65 5.67 8.17
N GLY A 216 -22.06 4.49 8.61
CA GLY A 216 -22.37 3.36 7.74
C GLY A 216 -21.15 2.48 7.41
N LEU A 217 -19.91 2.96 7.56
CA LEU A 217 -18.71 2.15 7.44
C LEU A 217 -18.22 1.71 8.82
N THR A 218 -18.35 0.42 9.11
CA THR A 218 -17.97 -0.14 10.42
C THR A 218 -16.87 -1.18 10.26
N SER A 219 -15.82 -1.08 11.10
CA SER A 219 -14.80 -2.12 11.23
C SER A 219 -15.22 -3.13 12.27
N GLY A 220 -15.08 -4.42 11.94
CA GLY A 220 -15.28 -5.52 12.89
C GLY A 220 -14.18 -5.60 13.95
N ALA A 221 -14.24 -6.64 14.77
CA ALA A 221 -13.18 -6.97 15.71
C ALA A 221 -11.90 -7.35 14.95
N GLU A 222 -10.74 -7.16 15.61
CA GLU A 222 -9.46 -7.62 15.09
C GLU A 222 -9.44 -9.15 14.99
N GLU A 223 -8.90 -9.66 13.90
CA GLU A 223 -8.79 -11.09 13.66
C GLU A 223 -7.77 -11.75 14.61
N HIS A 224 -8.12 -12.93 15.11
CA HIS A 224 -7.21 -13.77 15.88
C HIS A 224 -6.18 -14.44 14.97
N LYS A 225 -4.98 -13.87 14.91
CA LYS A 225 -3.91 -14.35 14.03
C LYS A 225 -2.84 -15.13 14.80
N MET A 226 -2.23 -16.10 14.13
CA MET A 226 -1.13 -16.88 14.69
C MET A 226 0.17 -16.03 14.76
N GLY A 227 0.39 -15.13 13.79
CA GLY A 227 1.51 -14.19 13.71
C GLY A 227 1.07 -12.86 13.12
N ILE A 228 2.00 -11.91 13.00
CA ILE A 228 1.75 -10.53 12.50
C ILE A 228 0.55 -9.87 13.19
N LYS A 229 0.46 -10.04 14.51
CA LYS A 229 -0.68 -9.55 15.30
C LYS A 229 -0.71 -8.03 15.35
N GLY A 230 0.46 -7.38 15.32
CA GLY A 230 0.61 -5.92 15.30
C GLY A 230 0.22 -5.25 13.97
N SER A 231 -0.29 -6.00 12.99
CA SER A 231 -0.95 -5.45 11.80
C SER A 231 -2.45 -5.58 11.96
N SER A 232 -3.18 -4.47 11.99
CA SER A 232 -4.65 -4.51 12.06
C SER A 232 -5.23 -5.30 10.89
N THR A 233 -6.17 -6.18 11.18
CA THR A 233 -6.87 -6.98 10.18
C THR A 233 -8.31 -7.18 10.64
N THR A 234 -9.28 -6.58 9.97
CA THR A 234 -10.69 -6.62 10.35
C THR A 234 -11.59 -6.94 9.17
N ALA A 235 -12.82 -7.35 9.45
CA ALA A 235 -13.90 -7.23 8.50
C ALA A 235 -14.33 -5.74 8.39
N LEU A 236 -14.98 -5.39 7.28
CA LEU A 236 -15.66 -4.11 7.10
C LEU A 236 -17.11 -4.36 6.71
N VAL A 237 -18.03 -3.61 7.29
CA VAL A 237 -19.44 -3.56 6.90
C VAL A 237 -19.71 -2.22 6.26
N LEU A 238 -20.33 -2.25 5.10
CA LEU A 238 -20.79 -1.09 4.34
C LEU A 238 -22.31 -1.10 4.36
N ASP A 239 -22.91 -0.13 5.01
CA ASP A 239 -24.36 0.07 5.14
C ASP A 239 -24.73 1.48 4.67
N ASP A 240 -25.20 1.57 3.42
CA ASP A 240 -25.51 2.80 2.70
C ASP A 240 -24.35 3.84 2.71
N VAL A 241 -23.12 3.37 2.57
CA VAL A 241 -21.91 4.22 2.56
C VAL A 241 -21.83 5.03 1.29
N LYS A 242 -21.63 6.36 1.41
CA LYS A 242 -21.55 7.28 0.29
C LYS A 242 -20.12 7.48 -0.21
N THR A 243 -19.96 7.65 -1.52
CA THR A 243 -18.66 7.94 -2.15
C THR A 243 -18.84 8.73 -3.45
#